data_943422f156fffcea5f00906c7cdb241b
#
_entry.id   943422f156fffcea5f00906c7cdb241b
#
_cell.length_a   1.000
_cell.length_b   1.000
_cell.length_c   1.000
_cell.angle_alpha   90.00
_cell.angle_beta   90.00
_cell.angle_gamma   90.00
#
_symmetry.space_group_name_H-M   'P 1'
#
loop_
_entity.id
_entity.type
_entity.pdbx_description
1 polymer ?
#
loop_
_entity_poly.entity_id
_entity_poly.type
_entity_poly.pdbx_seq_one_letter_code
_entity_poly.pdbx_strand_id
1 'polypeptide(L)'
;MKITIVGPGAMGCLLACFLSKSKEEIWLLDKNPERAQKIKEQGLKIEGISGSWQVRASPAPSCAGSFSEVGRGGVNITSQAKEIPQPQDLVIIAVKSYDTKNALKDIKSLLSESSLVLSLQNGLGNIEIISELVGQERVLGGITNQGATLLGPGWVRHAGKAETVIGRLDGRLPVELRFIRELFNKCGLETRLSKDIKSLLWSKLIINVGINALTAITHLNNGKLIEFAGTRKILEEAVNEAVRVAKKKRIKLIYDDPLSKVEAVCEATAANVSSMLQDILRRKPTEIDFINGAIVRQAQALSLPTPVNSVLTNLIKTIEASYSLRVS
;
A
#
# COMPACT_ATOMS: atom_id res chain seq x y z
N MET A 1 14.36 -1.75 -17.81
CA MET A 1 13.15 -2.52 -17.42
C MET A 1 11.90 -1.78 -17.89
N LYS A 2 10.85 -2.53 -18.23
CA LYS A 2 9.50 -1.99 -18.44
C LYS A 2 8.71 -2.20 -17.14
N ILE A 3 8.22 -1.12 -16.55
CA ILE A 3 7.60 -1.15 -15.22
C ILE A 3 6.21 -0.53 -15.29
N THR A 4 5.20 -1.28 -14.89
CA THR A 4 3.84 -0.76 -14.76
C THR A 4 3.44 -0.65 -13.29
N ILE A 5 3.00 0.54 -12.87
CA ILE A 5 2.38 0.78 -11.57
C ILE A 5 0.87 0.82 -11.76
N VAL A 6 0.15 -0.04 -11.05
CA VAL A 6 -1.31 -0.16 -11.16
C VAL A 6 -1.97 0.54 -9.99
N GLY A 7 -2.68 1.63 -10.28
CA GLY A 7 -3.41 2.42 -9.30
C GLY A 7 -2.72 3.72 -8.90
N PRO A 8 -3.13 4.89 -9.43
CA PRO A 8 -2.60 6.21 -9.09
C PRO A 8 -3.18 6.76 -7.78
N GLY A 9 -3.18 5.93 -6.75
CA GLY A 9 -3.39 6.35 -5.37
C GLY A 9 -2.17 7.09 -4.82
N ALA A 10 -2.17 7.41 -3.51
CA ALA A 10 -1.05 8.10 -2.88
C ALA A 10 0.28 7.36 -3.08
N MET A 11 0.28 6.04 -2.84
CA MET A 11 1.50 5.23 -2.99
C MET A 11 1.90 5.06 -4.46
N GLY A 12 0.94 4.80 -5.36
CA GLY A 12 1.25 4.65 -6.79
C GLY A 12 1.83 5.91 -7.40
N CYS A 13 1.28 7.09 -7.08
CA CYS A 13 1.83 8.38 -7.52
C CYS A 13 3.22 8.64 -6.91
N LEU A 14 3.42 8.33 -5.62
CA LEU A 14 4.71 8.46 -4.96
C LEU A 14 5.79 7.61 -5.66
N LEU A 15 5.50 6.32 -5.90
CA LEU A 15 6.40 5.41 -6.59
C LEU A 15 6.71 5.88 -8.02
N ALA A 16 5.69 6.31 -8.77
CA ALA A 16 5.86 6.83 -10.12
C ALA A 16 6.78 8.06 -10.14
N CYS A 17 6.59 9.00 -9.20
CA CYS A 17 7.46 10.18 -9.06
C CYS A 17 8.92 9.81 -8.75
N PHE A 18 9.16 8.83 -7.89
CA PHE A 18 10.52 8.41 -7.56
C PHE A 18 11.16 7.64 -8.73
N LEU A 19 10.43 6.67 -9.31
CA LEU A 19 10.95 5.83 -10.40
C LEU A 19 11.17 6.60 -11.70
N SER A 20 10.48 7.73 -11.92
CA SER A 20 10.75 8.62 -13.06
C SER A 20 12.17 9.20 -13.08
N LYS A 21 12.91 9.13 -11.97
CA LYS A 21 14.33 9.52 -11.91
C LYS A 21 15.26 8.51 -12.60
N SER A 22 14.76 7.32 -12.89
CA SER A 22 15.51 6.29 -13.62
C SER A 22 15.45 6.50 -15.13
N LYS A 23 16.17 5.65 -15.86
CA LYS A 23 16.09 5.54 -17.33
C LYS A 23 15.09 4.48 -17.79
N GLU A 24 14.35 3.89 -16.82
CA GLU A 24 13.42 2.81 -17.09
C GLU A 24 12.13 3.34 -17.72
N GLU A 25 11.44 2.49 -18.47
CA GLU A 25 10.14 2.81 -19.06
C GLU A 25 9.06 2.61 -17.98
N ILE A 26 8.48 3.72 -17.49
CA ILE A 26 7.50 3.71 -16.41
C ILE A 26 6.11 4.00 -16.95
N TRP A 27 5.17 3.12 -16.64
CA TRP A 27 3.74 3.27 -16.90
C TRP A 27 2.95 3.39 -15.61
N LEU A 28 1.95 4.25 -15.61
CA LEU A 28 0.97 4.38 -14.53
C LEU A 28 -0.42 4.07 -15.11
N LEU A 29 -0.98 2.94 -14.69
CA LEU A 29 -2.29 2.46 -15.15
C LEU A 29 -3.39 2.85 -14.15
N ASP A 30 -4.41 3.54 -14.63
CA ASP A 30 -5.58 3.93 -13.86
C ASP A 30 -6.86 3.35 -14.46
N LYS A 31 -7.68 2.69 -13.67
CA LYS A 31 -9.00 2.21 -14.12
C LYS A 31 -10.01 3.34 -14.43
N ASN A 32 -9.74 4.58 -13.98
CA ASN A 32 -10.61 5.74 -14.22
C ASN A 32 -10.04 6.60 -15.36
N PRO A 33 -10.69 6.64 -16.55
CA PRO A 33 -10.20 7.37 -17.72
C PRO A 33 -10.08 8.87 -17.49
N GLU A 34 -11.04 9.49 -16.79
CA GLU A 34 -11.04 10.93 -16.53
C GLU A 34 -9.86 11.34 -15.63
N ARG A 35 -9.58 10.50 -14.60
CA ARG A 35 -8.44 10.74 -13.73
C ARG A 35 -7.12 10.52 -14.45
N ALA A 36 -7.01 9.46 -15.26
CA ALA A 36 -5.85 9.22 -16.10
C ALA A 36 -5.58 10.40 -17.03
N GLN A 37 -6.62 10.91 -17.67
CA GLN A 37 -6.51 12.07 -18.57
C GLN A 37 -6.03 13.32 -17.83
N LYS A 38 -6.61 13.63 -16.66
CA LYS A 38 -6.16 14.77 -15.83
C LYS A 38 -4.69 14.63 -15.44
N ILE A 39 -4.26 13.42 -15.04
CA ILE A 39 -2.85 13.19 -14.69
C ILE A 39 -1.95 13.33 -15.93
N LYS A 40 -2.40 12.86 -17.09
CA LYS A 40 -1.67 12.99 -18.36
C LYS A 40 -1.47 14.46 -18.76
N GLU A 41 -2.48 15.30 -18.55
CA GLU A 41 -2.42 16.72 -18.86
C GLU A 41 -1.56 17.52 -17.88
N GLN A 42 -1.70 17.24 -16.58
CA GLN A 42 -1.04 18.00 -15.52
C GLN A 42 0.32 17.44 -15.10
N GLY A 43 0.61 16.18 -15.46
CA GLY A 43 1.75 15.43 -14.93
C GLY A 43 1.54 14.97 -13.49
N LEU A 44 2.59 14.38 -12.92
CA LEU A 44 2.62 14.02 -11.51
C LEU A 44 3.35 15.11 -10.72
N LYS A 45 2.80 15.47 -9.57
CA LYS A 45 3.39 16.45 -8.65
C LYS A 45 3.64 15.80 -7.30
N ILE A 46 4.85 15.96 -6.80
CA ILE A 46 5.22 15.59 -5.43
C ILE A 46 5.61 16.83 -4.65
N GLU A 47 5.26 16.87 -3.38
CA GLU A 47 5.70 17.87 -2.40
C GLU A 47 5.97 17.20 -1.04
N GLY A 48 6.60 17.90 -0.13
CA GLY A 48 6.79 17.46 1.26
C GLY A 48 8.27 17.22 1.61
N ILE A 49 8.52 16.24 2.47
CA ILE A 49 9.84 16.01 3.07
C ILE A 49 10.96 15.66 2.07
N SER A 50 10.62 15.18 0.87
CA SER A 50 11.60 14.92 -0.20
C SER A 50 11.83 16.09 -1.14
N GLY A 51 11.30 17.27 -0.81
CA GLY A 51 11.27 18.42 -1.70
C GLY A 51 10.01 18.49 -2.54
N SER A 52 10.03 19.39 -3.53
CA SER A 52 8.91 19.58 -4.46
C SER A 52 9.41 19.52 -5.90
N TRP A 53 8.85 18.63 -6.71
CA TRP A 53 9.12 18.57 -8.15
C TRP A 53 7.91 18.04 -8.91
N GLN A 54 7.95 18.23 -10.23
CA GLN A 54 6.93 17.75 -11.14
C GLN A 54 7.52 16.79 -12.16
N VAL A 55 6.79 15.74 -12.49
CA VAL A 55 7.11 14.75 -13.51
C VAL A 55 6.14 14.92 -14.67
N ARG A 56 6.65 15.12 -15.87
CA ARG A 56 5.81 15.21 -17.06
C ARG A 56 5.27 13.84 -17.47
N ALA A 57 4.06 13.83 -17.99
CA ALA A 57 3.57 12.67 -18.73
C ALA A 57 4.34 12.55 -20.06
N SER A 58 4.66 11.33 -20.49
CA SER A 58 5.32 11.07 -21.77
C SER A 58 4.30 10.46 -22.76
N PRO A 59 4.29 10.84 -24.05
CA PRO A 59 5.06 11.93 -24.64
C PRO A 59 4.58 13.30 -24.13
N ALA A 60 5.53 14.23 -23.95
CA ALA A 60 5.23 15.58 -23.47
C ALA A 60 4.36 16.31 -24.48
N PRO A 61 3.27 17.03 -24.07
CA PRO A 61 2.61 17.97 -24.95
C PRO A 61 3.59 19.08 -25.37
N SER A 62 3.47 19.56 -26.60
CA SER A 62 4.42 20.47 -27.28
C SER A 62 4.55 21.88 -26.68
N CYS A 63 3.96 22.20 -25.55
CA CYS A 63 3.98 23.52 -24.91
C CYS A 63 4.87 23.48 -23.65
N ALA A 64 6.12 23.88 -23.81
CA ALA A 64 7.11 23.89 -22.72
C ALA A 64 7.12 25.25 -21.99
N GLY A 65 6.64 25.27 -20.75
CA GLY A 65 7.02 26.28 -19.76
C GLY A 65 8.27 25.84 -19.00
N SER A 66 9.13 26.79 -18.66
CA SER A 66 10.38 26.56 -17.93
C SER A 66 10.14 26.13 -16.49
N PHE A 67 10.49 24.89 -16.14
CA PHE A 67 10.56 24.40 -14.76
C PHE A 67 11.94 23.84 -14.48
N SER A 68 12.51 24.25 -13.36
CA SER A 68 13.76 23.75 -12.84
C SER A 68 13.59 22.31 -12.33
N GLU A 69 14.51 21.43 -12.74
CA GLU A 69 14.64 20.02 -12.36
C GLU A 69 13.48 19.09 -12.77
N VAL A 70 13.38 18.82 -14.07
CA VAL A 70 12.64 17.70 -14.62
C VAL A 70 13.47 16.42 -14.41
N GLY A 71 12.91 15.41 -13.75
CA GLY A 71 13.49 14.06 -13.76
C GLY A 71 13.79 13.62 -15.20
N ARG A 72 14.93 12.96 -15.42
CA ARG A 72 15.44 12.62 -16.78
C ARG A 72 14.55 11.64 -17.55
N GLY A 73 13.51 11.05 -16.92
CA GLY A 73 12.51 10.18 -17.54
C GLY A 73 11.09 10.71 -17.29
N GLY A 74 10.20 10.50 -18.25
CA GLY A 74 8.76 10.73 -18.11
C GLY A 74 8.05 9.52 -17.52
N VAL A 75 6.77 9.69 -17.14
CA VAL A 75 5.87 8.60 -16.79
C VAL A 75 4.76 8.55 -17.82
N ASN A 76 4.58 7.39 -18.46
CA ASN A 76 3.46 7.16 -19.37
C ASN A 76 2.21 6.90 -18.56
N ILE A 77 1.09 7.51 -18.93
CA ILE A 77 -0.15 7.42 -18.18
C ILE A 77 -1.27 6.98 -19.10
N THR A 78 -1.99 5.93 -18.70
CA THR A 78 -3.11 5.40 -19.49
C THR A 78 -4.19 4.80 -18.58
N SER A 79 -5.40 4.70 -19.13
CA SER A 79 -6.49 3.92 -18.53
C SER A 79 -6.71 2.57 -19.21
N GLN A 80 -5.93 2.23 -20.23
CA GLN A 80 -6.11 1.04 -21.05
C GLN A 80 -4.82 0.21 -21.08
N ALA A 81 -4.85 -0.97 -20.47
CA ALA A 81 -3.69 -1.87 -20.43
C ALA A 81 -3.15 -2.23 -21.84
N LYS A 82 -4.03 -2.26 -22.86
CA LYS A 82 -3.64 -2.55 -24.25
C LYS A 82 -2.68 -1.51 -24.87
N GLU A 83 -2.61 -0.30 -24.31
CA GLU A 83 -1.70 0.75 -24.76
C GLU A 83 -0.29 0.58 -24.17
N ILE A 84 -0.13 -0.28 -23.18
CA ILE A 84 1.16 -0.56 -22.52
C ILE A 84 1.91 -1.61 -23.31
N PRO A 85 3.18 -1.36 -23.69
CA PRO A 85 4.01 -2.33 -24.39
C PRO A 85 4.16 -3.64 -23.62
N GLN A 86 4.02 -4.75 -24.28
CA GLN A 86 4.08 -6.09 -23.68
C GLN A 86 5.37 -6.81 -24.07
N PRO A 87 5.91 -7.71 -23.23
CA PRO A 87 5.57 -7.89 -21.82
C PRO A 87 6.19 -6.81 -20.94
N GLN A 88 5.68 -6.72 -19.68
CA GLN A 88 6.28 -5.91 -18.63
C GLN A 88 7.22 -6.77 -17.77
N ASP A 89 8.37 -6.21 -17.37
CA ASP A 89 9.32 -6.89 -16.50
C ASP A 89 8.86 -6.89 -15.04
N LEU A 90 8.29 -5.76 -14.60
CA LEU A 90 7.77 -5.58 -13.24
C LEU A 90 6.41 -4.89 -13.26
N VAL A 91 5.43 -5.49 -12.58
CA VAL A 91 4.14 -4.86 -12.32
C VAL A 91 4.01 -4.62 -10.81
N ILE A 92 3.79 -3.36 -10.41
CA ILE A 92 3.62 -2.97 -9.01
C ILE A 92 2.14 -2.71 -8.75
N ILE A 93 1.54 -3.50 -7.87
CA ILE A 93 0.14 -3.34 -7.48
C ILE A 93 0.07 -2.33 -6.33
N ALA A 94 -0.52 -1.17 -6.61
CA ALA A 94 -0.68 -0.05 -5.69
C ALA A 94 -2.15 0.38 -5.55
N VAL A 95 -3.10 -0.41 -6.05
CA VAL A 95 -4.52 -0.23 -5.78
C VAL A 95 -4.86 -0.59 -4.33
N LYS A 96 -6.00 -0.13 -3.82
CA LYS A 96 -6.53 -0.61 -2.55
C LYS A 96 -6.80 -2.12 -2.61
N SER A 97 -6.60 -2.82 -1.50
CA SER A 97 -6.63 -4.29 -1.42
C SER A 97 -7.93 -4.90 -1.96
N TYR A 98 -9.07 -4.24 -1.78
CA TYR A 98 -10.36 -4.68 -2.31
C TYR A 98 -10.45 -4.63 -3.86
N ASP A 99 -9.58 -3.88 -4.53
CA ASP A 99 -9.53 -3.77 -6.00
C ASP A 99 -8.50 -4.75 -6.63
N THR A 100 -7.75 -5.52 -5.85
CA THR A 100 -6.66 -6.39 -6.34
C THR A 100 -7.14 -7.35 -7.42
N LYS A 101 -8.26 -8.05 -7.21
CA LYS A 101 -8.80 -9.00 -8.20
C LYS A 101 -9.16 -8.34 -9.54
N ASN A 102 -9.71 -7.13 -9.51
CA ASN A 102 -10.05 -6.39 -10.72
C ASN A 102 -8.79 -5.90 -11.44
N ALA A 103 -7.83 -5.33 -10.69
CA ALA A 103 -6.55 -4.90 -11.23
C ALA A 103 -5.81 -6.04 -11.95
N LEU A 104 -5.86 -7.26 -11.40
CA LEU A 104 -5.24 -8.44 -12.00
C LEU A 104 -5.86 -8.82 -13.35
N LYS A 105 -7.17 -8.67 -13.51
CA LYS A 105 -7.84 -8.91 -14.81
C LYS A 105 -7.32 -7.94 -15.87
N ASP A 106 -7.16 -6.67 -15.50
CA ASP A 106 -6.74 -5.61 -16.40
C ASP A 106 -5.28 -5.80 -16.87
N ILE A 107 -4.41 -6.33 -16.00
CA ILE A 107 -2.97 -6.47 -16.30
C ILE A 107 -2.58 -7.85 -16.87
N LYS A 108 -3.51 -8.80 -16.98
CA LYS A 108 -3.19 -10.17 -17.42
C LYS A 108 -2.42 -10.21 -18.75
N SER A 109 -2.81 -9.35 -19.70
CA SER A 109 -2.13 -9.25 -21.01
C SER A 109 -0.71 -8.66 -20.93
N LEU A 110 -0.38 -7.93 -19.85
CA LEU A 110 0.94 -7.32 -19.68
C LEU A 110 2.01 -8.31 -19.20
N LEU A 111 1.59 -9.50 -18.77
CA LEU A 111 2.46 -10.45 -18.09
C LEU A 111 2.94 -11.56 -19.04
N SER A 112 4.23 -11.90 -18.91
CA SER A 112 4.85 -13.10 -19.45
C SER A 112 5.28 -14.05 -18.33
N GLU A 113 5.87 -15.18 -18.67
CA GLU A 113 6.40 -16.13 -17.69
C GLU A 113 7.53 -15.55 -16.84
N SER A 114 8.27 -14.57 -17.37
CA SER A 114 9.36 -13.88 -16.67
C SER A 114 8.93 -12.65 -15.88
N SER A 115 7.69 -12.19 -16.04
CA SER A 115 7.19 -10.99 -15.35
C SER A 115 7.08 -11.19 -13.85
N LEU A 116 7.55 -10.21 -13.07
CA LEU A 116 7.38 -10.18 -11.62
C LEU A 116 6.24 -9.24 -11.22
N VAL A 117 5.49 -9.62 -10.20
CA VAL A 117 4.40 -8.80 -9.65
C VAL A 117 4.69 -8.48 -8.19
N LEU A 118 4.87 -7.20 -7.89
CA LEU A 118 5.14 -6.70 -6.54
C LEU A 118 3.88 -6.12 -5.93
N SER A 119 3.48 -6.63 -4.75
CA SER A 119 2.46 -5.98 -3.92
C SER A 119 3.09 -5.21 -2.78
N LEU A 120 2.79 -3.91 -2.69
CA LEU A 120 3.11 -3.05 -1.55
C LEU A 120 1.84 -2.67 -0.76
N GLN A 121 0.75 -3.39 -0.98
CA GLN A 121 -0.55 -3.14 -0.38
C GLN A 121 -0.56 -3.49 1.11
N ASN A 122 -1.42 -2.82 1.87
CA ASN A 122 -1.63 -3.14 3.27
C ASN A 122 -2.47 -4.40 3.46
N GLY A 123 -2.33 -5.02 4.61
CA GLY A 123 -3.13 -6.18 4.99
C GLY A 123 -2.60 -7.52 4.47
N LEU A 124 -3.41 -8.56 4.63
CA LEU A 124 -3.14 -9.92 4.16
C LEU A 124 -4.17 -10.38 3.13
N GLY A 125 -3.76 -11.32 2.28
CA GLY A 125 -4.57 -11.91 1.21
C GLY A 125 -4.22 -11.40 -0.18
N ASN A 126 -3.52 -10.27 -0.29
CA ASN A 126 -3.14 -9.70 -1.60
C ASN A 126 -2.15 -10.60 -2.35
N ILE A 127 -1.15 -11.12 -1.67
CA ILE A 127 -0.13 -11.99 -2.28
C ILE A 127 -0.77 -13.30 -2.75
N GLU A 128 -1.64 -13.87 -1.95
CA GLU A 128 -2.38 -15.09 -2.30
C GLU A 128 -3.24 -14.88 -3.54
N ILE A 129 -3.99 -13.77 -3.60
CA ILE A 129 -4.82 -13.41 -4.77
C ILE A 129 -3.96 -13.23 -6.02
N ILE A 130 -2.79 -12.60 -5.90
CA ILE A 130 -1.87 -12.41 -7.04
C ILE A 130 -1.27 -13.75 -7.46
N SER A 131 -0.88 -14.59 -6.49
CA SER A 131 -0.29 -15.91 -6.74
C SER A 131 -1.22 -16.86 -7.50
N GLU A 132 -2.55 -16.75 -7.29
CA GLU A 132 -3.54 -17.52 -8.04
C GLU A 132 -3.50 -17.23 -9.56
N LEU A 133 -3.09 -15.99 -9.94
CA LEU A 133 -3.00 -15.61 -11.36
C LEU A 133 -1.64 -15.94 -11.98
N VAL A 134 -0.55 -15.63 -11.25
CA VAL A 134 0.79 -15.62 -11.86
C VAL A 134 1.72 -16.73 -11.36
N GLY A 135 1.31 -17.50 -10.36
CA GLY A 135 2.19 -18.42 -9.64
C GLY A 135 2.99 -17.73 -8.53
N GLN A 136 3.19 -18.45 -7.42
CA GLN A 136 3.82 -17.90 -6.22
C GLN A 136 5.29 -17.48 -6.47
N GLU A 137 5.97 -18.14 -7.39
CA GLU A 137 7.37 -17.89 -7.72
C GLU A 137 7.60 -16.51 -8.37
N ARG A 138 6.55 -15.91 -8.94
CA ARG A 138 6.61 -14.60 -9.58
C ARG A 138 6.09 -13.46 -8.72
N VAL A 139 5.58 -13.77 -7.52
CA VAL A 139 5.03 -12.76 -6.62
C VAL A 139 6.07 -12.29 -5.62
N LEU A 140 6.21 -10.99 -5.55
CA LEU A 140 6.99 -10.29 -4.55
C LEU A 140 6.04 -9.63 -3.55
N GLY A 141 6.24 -9.91 -2.28
CA GLY A 141 5.62 -9.17 -1.20
C GLY A 141 6.50 -8.02 -0.76
N GLY A 142 5.88 -6.95 -0.31
CA GLY A 142 6.63 -5.86 0.27
C GLY A 142 5.85 -5.10 1.32
N ILE A 143 6.58 -4.51 2.25
CA ILE A 143 6.08 -3.50 3.18
C ILE A 143 6.77 -2.18 2.90
N THR A 144 6.01 -1.11 2.95
CA THR A 144 6.55 0.25 2.95
C THR A 144 5.93 1.04 4.09
N ASN A 145 6.74 1.78 4.80
CA ASN A 145 6.31 2.72 5.83
C ASN A 145 6.43 4.17 5.35
N GLN A 146 6.58 4.37 4.03
CA GLN A 146 6.52 5.70 3.43
C GLN A 146 5.15 6.34 3.71
N GLY A 147 5.16 7.55 4.24
CA GLY A 147 3.96 8.35 4.42
C GLY A 147 3.60 9.07 3.13
N ALA A 148 2.46 8.76 2.55
CA ALA A 148 1.98 9.41 1.33
C ALA A 148 0.52 9.82 1.46
N THR A 149 0.19 11.06 1.09
CA THR A 149 -1.18 11.57 1.07
C THR A 149 -1.50 12.11 -0.32
N LEU A 150 -2.57 11.60 -0.94
CA LEU A 150 -3.05 12.10 -2.21
C LEU A 150 -3.80 13.41 -1.99
N LEU A 151 -3.31 14.49 -2.59
CA LEU A 151 -3.91 15.84 -2.51
C LEU A 151 -4.88 16.11 -3.67
N GLY A 152 -4.65 15.47 -4.81
CA GLY A 152 -5.47 15.56 -6.02
C GLY A 152 -5.03 14.53 -7.05
N PRO A 153 -5.65 14.47 -8.23
CA PRO A 153 -5.21 13.59 -9.31
C PRO A 153 -3.74 13.83 -9.64
N GLY A 154 -2.88 12.82 -9.46
CA GLY A 154 -1.45 12.92 -9.72
C GLY A 154 -0.64 13.78 -8.74
N TRP A 155 -1.27 14.40 -7.75
CA TRP A 155 -0.60 15.25 -6.78
C TRP A 155 -0.50 14.55 -5.42
N VAL A 156 0.72 14.28 -4.98
CA VAL A 156 1.01 13.53 -3.75
C VAL A 156 1.91 14.33 -2.81
N ARG A 157 1.56 14.31 -1.53
CA ARG A 157 2.43 14.79 -0.44
C ARG A 157 3.20 13.62 0.14
N HIS A 158 4.53 13.69 0.11
CA HIS A 158 5.40 12.77 0.81
C HIS A 158 5.53 13.23 2.26
N ALA A 159 4.77 12.58 3.15
CA ALA A 159 4.61 12.99 4.55
C ALA A 159 5.55 12.26 5.52
N GLY A 160 6.17 11.15 5.11
CA GLY A 160 7.06 10.37 5.97
C GLY A 160 8.02 9.51 5.14
N LYS A 161 9.33 9.65 5.39
CA LYS A 161 10.37 8.81 4.76
C LYS A 161 10.69 7.63 5.65
N ALA A 162 10.60 6.42 5.09
CA ALA A 162 10.96 5.20 5.78
C ALA A 162 11.36 4.11 4.78
N GLU A 163 12.00 3.07 5.29
CA GLU A 163 12.46 1.93 4.50
C GLU A 163 11.29 1.17 3.87
N THR A 164 11.51 0.70 2.64
CA THR A 164 10.70 -0.31 1.97
C THR A 164 11.43 -1.64 2.06
N VAL A 165 10.73 -2.73 2.39
CA VAL A 165 11.32 -4.07 2.43
C VAL A 165 10.56 -4.94 1.47
N ILE A 166 11.28 -5.63 0.56
CA ILE A 166 10.70 -6.52 -0.42
C ILE A 166 11.31 -7.92 -0.32
N GLY A 167 10.54 -8.94 -0.66
CA GLY A 167 10.99 -10.32 -0.61
C GLY A 167 10.00 -11.29 -1.25
N ARG A 168 10.42 -12.54 -1.39
CA ARG A 168 9.56 -13.65 -1.80
C ARG A 168 9.07 -14.42 -0.59
N LEU A 169 7.89 -15.04 -0.70
CA LEU A 169 7.35 -15.87 0.38
C LEU A 169 8.20 -17.13 0.65
N ASP A 170 8.95 -17.62 -0.36
CA ASP A 170 9.85 -18.77 -0.24
C ASP A 170 11.25 -18.40 0.30
N GLY A 171 11.49 -17.14 0.60
CA GLY A 171 12.75 -16.62 1.13
C GLY A 171 13.91 -16.54 0.12
N ARG A 172 13.72 -16.93 -1.12
CA ARG A 172 14.76 -16.83 -2.16
C ARG A 172 14.97 -15.35 -2.55
N LEU A 173 16.22 -15.01 -2.86
CA LEU A 173 16.64 -13.68 -3.28
C LEU A 173 17.28 -13.76 -4.67
N PRO A 174 16.48 -13.97 -5.72
CA PRO A 174 16.99 -14.07 -7.09
C PRO A 174 17.62 -12.74 -7.56
N VAL A 175 18.34 -12.79 -8.66
CA VAL A 175 19.08 -11.63 -9.18
C VAL A 175 18.14 -10.48 -9.55
N GLU A 176 16.97 -10.78 -10.08
CA GLU A 176 15.95 -9.80 -10.47
C GLU A 176 15.49 -8.96 -9.27
N LEU A 177 15.35 -9.58 -8.09
CA LEU A 177 14.98 -8.89 -6.86
C LEU A 177 16.08 -7.93 -6.40
N ARG A 178 17.35 -8.28 -6.66
CA ARG A 178 18.48 -7.39 -6.38
C ARG A 178 18.48 -6.17 -7.33
N PHE A 179 18.18 -6.36 -8.60
CA PHE A 179 18.02 -5.26 -9.54
C PHE A 179 16.89 -4.31 -9.15
N ILE A 180 15.73 -4.84 -8.73
CA ILE A 180 14.62 -4.01 -8.24
C ILE A 180 15.03 -3.18 -7.02
N ARG A 181 15.71 -3.79 -6.05
CA ARG A 181 16.24 -3.07 -4.88
C ARG A 181 17.20 -1.94 -5.29
N GLU A 182 18.16 -2.24 -6.18
CA GLU A 182 19.13 -1.25 -6.65
C GLU A 182 18.47 -0.09 -7.39
N LEU A 183 17.50 -0.40 -8.25
CA LEU A 183 16.69 0.60 -8.95
C LEU A 183 15.96 1.51 -7.96
N PHE A 184 15.26 0.93 -6.99
CA PHE A 184 14.52 1.70 -5.99
C PHE A 184 15.47 2.60 -5.17
N ASN A 185 16.60 2.07 -4.72
CA ASN A 185 17.61 2.85 -3.98
C ASN A 185 18.18 3.99 -4.82
N LYS A 186 18.53 3.75 -6.10
CA LYS A 186 19.01 4.79 -7.03
C LYS A 186 17.98 5.90 -7.24
N CYS A 187 16.70 5.57 -7.17
CA CYS A 187 15.60 6.53 -7.27
C CYS A 187 15.31 7.27 -5.96
N GLY A 188 15.95 6.90 -4.85
CA GLY A 188 15.75 7.51 -3.54
C GLY A 188 14.66 6.85 -2.69
N LEU A 189 14.20 5.66 -3.08
CA LEU A 189 13.33 4.79 -2.30
C LEU A 189 14.19 3.78 -1.54
N GLU A 190 14.62 4.12 -0.33
CA GLU A 190 15.41 3.22 0.50
C GLU A 190 14.76 1.85 0.62
N THR A 191 15.45 0.83 0.09
CA THR A 191 14.86 -0.51 -0.06
C THR A 191 15.85 -1.59 0.36
N ARG A 192 15.36 -2.52 1.18
CA ARG A 192 16.07 -3.70 1.67
C ARG A 192 15.38 -4.99 1.21
N LEU A 193 16.15 -6.06 1.05
CA LEU A 193 15.64 -7.40 0.80
C LEU A 193 15.43 -8.17 2.09
N SER A 194 14.39 -9.00 2.13
CA SER A 194 14.13 -9.91 3.24
C SER A 194 13.98 -11.34 2.76
N LYS A 195 14.60 -12.28 3.48
CA LYS A 195 14.35 -13.72 3.32
C LYS A 195 13.07 -14.16 4.05
N ASP A 196 12.53 -13.31 4.92
CA ASP A 196 11.31 -13.59 5.67
C ASP A 196 10.34 -12.40 5.56
N ILE A 197 9.81 -12.21 4.35
CA ILE A 197 8.83 -11.14 4.11
C ILE A 197 7.50 -11.42 4.81
N LYS A 198 7.19 -12.69 5.07
CA LYS A 198 5.95 -13.11 5.74
C LYS A 198 5.88 -12.58 7.17
N SER A 199 6.96 -12.70 7.93
CA SER A 199 7.04 -12.16 9.30
C SER A 199 6.89 -10.62 9.32
N LEU A 200 7.46 -9.94 8.33
CA LEU A 200 7.34 -8.49 8.19
C LEU A 200 5.90 -8.04 7.86
N LEU A 201 5.25 -8.73 6.92
CA LEU A 201 3.83 -8.47 6.57
C LEU A 201 2.91 -8.64 7.78
N TRP A 202 3.07 -9.72 8.53
CA TRP A 202 2.29 -9.98 9.75
C TRP A 202 2.58 -8.95 10.85
N SER A 203 3.84 -8.60 11.05
CA SER A 203 4.21 -7.61 12.07
C SER A 203 3.64 -6.23 11.76
N LYS A 204 3.66 -5.82 10.47
CA LYS A 204 3.00 -4.58 10.04
C LYS A 204 1.48 -4.68 10.15
N LEU A 205 0.89 -5.83 9.82
CA LEU A 205 -0.55 -6.05 9.97
C LEU A 205 -1.00 -5.83 11.41
N ILE A 206 -0.27 -6.37 12.40
CA ILE A 206 -0.62 -6.23 13.82
C ILE A 206 -0.64 -4.76 14.25
N ILE A 207 0.29 -3.94 13.77
CA ILE A 207 0.28 -2.50 14.01
C ILE A 207 -1.00 -1.87 13.42
N ASN A 208 -1.34 -2.20 12.17
CA ASN A 208 -2.54 -1.69 11.52
C ASN A 208 -3.84 -2.16 12.20
N VAL A 209 -3.87 -3.39 12.72
CA VAL A 209 -5.00 -3.96 13.47
C VAL A 209 -5.30 -3.14 14.73
N GLY A 210 -4.27 -2.74 15.46
CA GLY A 210 -4.43 -1.94 16.67
C GLY A 210 -4.87 -0.49 16.41
N ILE A 211 -4.48 0.09 15.28
CA ILE A 211 -4.61 1.54 15.04
C ILE A 211 -5.77 1.88 14.11
N ASN A 212 -5.86 1.20 12.95
CA ASN A 212 -6.62 1.74 11.82
C ASN A 212 -8.13 1.77 12.05
N ALA A 213 -8.71 0.67 12.54
CA ALA A 213 -10.15 0.60 12.79
C ALA A 213 -10.57 1.54 13.93
N LEU A 214 -9.79 1.60 15.00
CA LEU A 214 -10.08 2.46 16.15
C LEU A 214 -10.06 3.94 15.79
N THR A 215 -9.02 4.41 15.07
CA THR A 215 -8.97 5.80 14.61
C THR A 215 -10.12 6.13 13.66
N ALA A 216 -10.50 5.19 12.80
CA ALA A 216 -11.61 5.36 11.84
C ALA A 216 -12.98 5.43 12.52
N ILE A 217 -13.17 4.70 13.63
CA ILE A 217 -14.42 4.73 14.41
C ILE A 217 -14.51 5.97 15.30
N THR A 218 -13.41 6.31 15.97
CA THR A 218 -13.37 7.39 16.98
C THR A 218 -13.06 8.76 16.39
N HIS A 219 -12.58 8.84 15.14
CA HIS A 219 -12.05 10.04 14.49
C HIS A 219 -10.88 10.68 15.24
N LEU A 220 -10.14 9.90 16.02
CA LEU A 220 -8.95 10.34 16.74
C LEU A 220 -7.68 10.16 15.91
N ASN A 221 -6.69 11.02 16.13
CA ASN A 221 -5.33 10.80 15.64
C ASN A 221 -4.68 9.61 16.37
N ASN A 222 -3.63 9.04 15.79
CA ASN A 222 -3.01 7.81 16.28
C ASN A 222 -2.61 7.88 17.77
N GLY A 223 -1.95 8.96 18.21
CA GLY A 223 -1.50 9.09 19.59
C GLY A 223 -2.62 9.17 20.61
N LYS A 224 -3.79 9.68 20.20
CA LYS A 224 -4.92 9.80 21.11
C LYS A 224 -5.54 8.45 21.51
N LEU A 225 -5.28 7.39 20.75
CA LEU A 225 -5.81 6.05 21.08
C LEU A 225 -5.31 5.52 22.42
N ILE A 226 -4.08 5.85 22.80
CA ILE A 226 -3.43 5.36 24.04
C ILE A 226 -3.66 6.28 25.24
N GLU A 227 -4.16 7.51 25.01
CA GLU A 227 -4.48 8.46 26.09
C GLU A 227 -5.83 8.12 26.80
N PHE A 228 -6.76 7.45 26.12
CA PHE A 228 -8.05 7.07 26.69
C PHE A 228 -8.05 5.59 27.08
N ALA A 229 -8.37 5.27 28.34
CA ALA A 229 -8.37 3.90 28.85
C ALA A 229 -9.24 2.94 28.03
N GLY A 230 -10.39 3.41 27.52
CA GLY A 230 -11.29 2.60 26.69
C GLY A 230 -10.70 2.18 25.36
N THR A 231 -10.15 3.13 24.58
CA THR A 231 -9.52 2.83 23.28
C THR A 231 -8.23 2.03 23.44
N ARG A 232 -7.43 2.33 24.48
CA ARG A 232 -6.20 1.57 24.78
C ARG A 232 -6.52 0.12 25.08
N LYS A 233 -7.56 -0.17 25.89
CA LYS A 233 -7.98 -1.54 26.18
C LYS A 233 -8.45 -2.29 24.93
N ILE A 234 -9.26 -1.67 24.08
CA ILE A 234 -9.71 -2.30 22.83
C ILE A 234 -8.53 -2.56 21.89
N LEU A 235 -7.58 -1.62 21.79
CA LEU A 235 -6.33 -1.77 21.03
C LEU A 235 -5.55 -2.99 21.53
N GLU A 236 -5.33 -3.09 22.84
CA GLU A 236 -4.64 -4.22 23.47
C GLU A 236 -5.32 -5.55 23.15
N GLU A 237 -6.63 -5.66 23.31
CA GLU A 237 -7.38 -6.87 23.03
C GLU A 237 -7.32 -7.26 21.54
N ALA A 238 -7.50 -6.29 20.62
CA ALA A 238 -7.41 -6.54 19.18
C ALA A 238 -6.01 -7.03 18.75
N VAL A 239 -4.96 -6.42 19.30
CA VAL A 239 -3.56 -6.82 19.07
C VAL A 239 -3.31 -8.21 19.62
N ASN A 240 -3.74 -8.51 20.84
CA ASN A 240 -3.56 -9.81 21.48
C ASN A 240 -4.28 -10.94 20.72
N GLU A 241 -5.46 -10.70 20.18
CA GLU A 241 -6.13 -11.63 19.27
C GLU A 241 -5.29 -11.93 18.03
N ALA A 242 -4.77 -10.89 17.36
CA ALA A 242 -3.94 -11.03 16.17
C ALA A 242 -2.62 -11.76 16.46
N VAL A 243 -2.00 -11.49 17.60
CA VAL A 243 -0.77 -12.19 18.06
C VAL A 243 -1.06 -13.66 18.31
N ARG A 244 -2.19 -14.02 18.97
CA ARG A 244 -2.58 -15.43 19.15
C ARG A 244 -2.72 -16.17 17.81
N VAL A 245 -3.36 -15.54 16.82
CA VAL A 245 -3.51 -16.09 15.47
C VAL A 245 -2.13 -16.28 14.81
N ALA A 246 -1.26 -15.29 14.87
CA ALA A 246 0.11 -15.38 14.33
C ALA A 246 0.90 -16.53 14.98
N LYS A 247 0.86 -16.65 16.30
CA LYS A 247 1.52 -17.74 17.04
C LYS A 247 0.99 -19.12 16.63
N LYS A 248 -0.32 -19.28 16.52
CA LYS A 248 -0.92 -20.56 16.09
C LYS A 248 -0.54 -20.93 14.65
N LYS A 249 -0.32 -19.93 13.79
CA LYS A 249 0.20 -20.11 12.42
C LYS A 249 1.72 -20.27 12.36
N ARG A 250 2.40 -20.28 13.49
CA ARG A 250 3.88 -20.35 13.58
C ARG A 250 4.58 -19.22 12.82
N ILE A 251 3.97 -18.03 12.81
CA ILE A 251 4.57 -16.82 12.26
C ILE A 251 5.49 -16.23 13.33
N LYS A 252 6.77 -16.04 12.99
CA LYS A 252 7.72 -15.34 13.86
C LYS A 252 7.53 -13.85 13.64
N LEU A 253 6.97 -13.15 14.63
CA LEU A 253 6.89 -11.69 14.58
C LEU A 253 8.29 -11.10 14.78
N ILE A 254 8.53 -9.91 14.19
CA ILE A 254 9.84 -9.24 14.28
C ILE A 254 10.00 -8.42 15.58
N TYR A 255 8.97 -8.35 16.39
CA TYR A 255 8.96 -7.67 17.69
C TYR A 255 8.70 -8.67 18.81
N ASP A 256 9.50 -8.60 19.88
CA ASP A 256 9.34 -9.48 21.05
C ASP A 256 8.05 -9.14 21.79
N ASP A 257 7.73 -7.86 21.91
CA ASP A 257 6.48 -7.34 22.45
C ASP A 257 5.71 -6.53 21.38
N PRO A 258 4.77 -7.17 20.66
CA PRO A 258 4.00 -6.51 19.62
C PRO A 258 3.08 -5.41 20.15
N LEU A 259 2.56 -5.54 21.39
CA LEU A 259 1.68 -4.51 22.00
C LEU A 259 2.47 -3.23 22.27
N SER A 260 3.59 -3.33 23.00
CA SER A 260 4.47 -2.18 23.23
C SER A 260 4.92 -1.54 21.91
N LYS A 261 5.13 -2.35 20.87
CA LYS A 261 5.47 -1.80 19.53
C LYS A 261 4.32 -1.01 18.93
N VAL A 262 3.06 -1.46 19.04
CA VAL A 262 1.88 -0.72 18.56
C VAL A 262 1.74 0.59 19.30
N GLU A 263 1.87 0.59 20.64
CA GLU A 263 1.82 1.81 21.46
C GLU A 263 2.93 2.80 21.05
N ALA A 264 4.17 2.33 20.90
CA ALA A 264 5.27 3.15 20.44
C ALA A 264 5.04 3.75 19.02
N VAL A 265 4.35 3.03 18.13
CA VAL A 265 3.94 3.59 16.83
C VAL A 265 2.86 4.64 16.99
N CYS A 266 1.89 4.46 17.89
CA CYS A 266 0.91 5.50 18.23
C CYS A 266 1.60 6.79 18.67
N GLU A 267 2.58 6.69 19.56
CA GLU A 267 3.38 7.83 20.05
C GLU A 267 4.18 8.49 18.93
N ALA A 268 4.98 7.70 18.20
CA ALA A 268 5.83 8.19 17.11
C ALA A 268 5.05 8.85 15.97
N THR A 269 3.76 8.51 15.83
CA THR A 269 2.86 9.05 14.80
C THR A 269 1.67 9.79 15.40
N ALA A 270 1.84 10.37 16.58
CA ALA A 270 0.73 10.90 17.40
C ALA A 270 -0.18 11.89 16.65
N ALA A 271 0.39 12.78 15.84
CA ALA A 271 -0.36 13.76 15.05
C ALA A 271 -0.94 13.19 13.74
N ASN A 272 -0.62 11.95 13.37
CA ASN A 272 -1.04 11.39 12.10
C ASN A 272 -2.48 10.92 12.13
N VAL A 273 -3.14 11.09 10.98
CA VAL A 273 -4.44 10.50 10.64
C VAL A 273 -4.17 9.18 9.92
N SER A 274 -4.66 8.06 10.44
CA SER A 274 -4.47 6.74 9.84
C SER A 274 -5.04 6.68 8.41
N SER A 275 -4.54 5.76 7.59
CA SER A 275 -5.03 5.59 6.22
C SER A 275 -6.51 5.22 6.17
N MET A 276 -7.00 4.43 7.13
CA MET A 276 -8.40 4.03 7.21
C MET A 276 -9.29 5.20 7.61
N LEU A 277 -8.87 6.02 8.57
CA LEU A 277 -9.59 7.25 8.92
C LEU A 277 -9.65 8.21 7.72
N GLN A 278 -8.54 8.35 6.96
CA GLN A 278 -8.55 9.15 5.74
C GLN A 278 -9.58 8.63 4.70
N ASP A 279 -9.74 7.32 4.58
CA ASP A 279 -10.75 6.73 3.70
C ASP A 279 -12.17 7.05 4.19
N ILE A 280 -12.45 6.88 5.50
CA ILE A 280 -13.75 7.20 6.11
C ILE A 280 -14.11 8.69 5.92
N LEU A 281 -13.18 9.60 6.21
CA LEU A 281 -13.38 11.04 6.03
C LEU A 281 -13.69 11.43 4.57
N ARG A 282 -13.22 10.64 3.61
CA ARG A 282 -13.49 10.80 2.18
C ARG A 282 -14.69 9.98 1.69
N ARG A 283 -15.43 9.33 2.59
CA ARG A 283 -16.56 8.44 2.28
C ARG A 283 -16.19 7.36 1.25
N LYS A 284 -14.99 6.78 1.38
CA LYS A 284 -14.48 5.72 0.51
C LYS A 284 -14.49 4.38 1.23
N PRO A 285 -14.58 3.26 0.48
CA PRO A 285 -14.33 1.94 1.04
C PRO A 285 -12.93 1.87 1.67
N THR A 286 -12.82 1.10 2.75
CA THR A 286 -11.56 0.89 3.48
C THR A 286 -10.93 -0.47 3.18
N GLU A 287 -9.76 -0.73 3.75
CA GLU A 287 -9.09 -2.02 3.68
C GLU A 287 -9.41 -2.91 4.90
N ILE A 288 -10.53 -2.68 5.59
CA ILE A 288 -10.90 -3.39 6.83
C ILE A 288 -10.90 -4.91 6.67
N ASP A 289 -11.40 -5.43 5.54
CA ASP A 289 -11.43 -6.85 5.27
C ASP A 289 -10.03 -7.46 5.13
N PHE A 290 -9.03 -6.70 4.74
CA PHE A 290 -7.64 -7.12 4.60
C PHE A 290 -6.80 -6.86 5.86
N ILE A 291 -7.34 -6.15 6.85
CA ILE A 291 -6.68 -5.83 8.13
C ILE A 291 -7.35 -6.63 9.25
N ASN A 292 -8.29 -6.07 9.99
CA ASN A 292 -8.96 -6.79 11.08
C ASN A 292 -9.77 -7.99 10.56
N GLY A 293 -10.49 -7.85 9.45
CA GLY A 293 -11.21 -8.93 8.79
C GLY A 293 -10.30 -10.08 8.33
N ALA A 294 -9.04 -9.79 7.97
CA ALA A 294 -8.09 -10.84 7.68
C ALA A 294 -7.73 -11.66 8.91
N ILE A 295 -7.57 -11.02 10.08
CA ILE A 295 -7.37 -11.73 11.36
C ILE A 295 -8.57 -12.63 11.67
N VAL A 296 -9.79 -12.12 11.51
CA VAL A 296 -11.02 -12.90 11.72
C VAL A 296 -11.05 -14.14 10.84
N ARG A 297 -10.82 -14.00 9.53
CA ARG A 297 -10.79 -15.14 8.61
C ARG A 297 -9.68 -16.15 8.94
N GLN A 298 -8.48 -15.69 9.27
CA GLN A 298 -7.38 -16.56 9.64
C GLN A 298 -7.66 -17.30 10.96
N ALA A 299 -8.32 -16.66 11.91
CA ALA A 299 -8.73 -17.23 13.19
C ALA A 299 -9.82 -18.32 13.02
N GLN A 300 -10.82 -18.05 12.18
CA GLN A 300 -11.89 -19.03 11.86
C GLN A 300 -11.30 -20.34 11.33
N ALA A 301 -10.34 -20.28 10.41
CA ALA A 301 -9.65 -21.47 9.89
C ALA A 301 -8.85 -22.25 10.96
N LEU A 302 -8.62 -21.66 12.15
CA LEU A 302 -7.88 -22.25 13.27
C LEU A 302 -8.79 -22.52 14.48
N SER A 303 -10.10 -22.29 14.37
CA SER A 303 -11.08 -22.34 15.46
C SER A 303 -10.69 -21.49 16.67
N LEU A 304 -10.10 -20.30 16.42
CA LEU A 304 -9.74 -19.33 17.45
C LEU A 304 -10.76 -18.20 17.53
N PRO A 305 -11.18 -17.77 18.74
CA PRO A 305 -12.06 -16.63 18.89
C PRO A 305 -11.30 -15.30 18.68
N THR A 306 -11.93 -14.39 17.93
CA THR A 306 -11.45 -13.01 17.72
C THR A 306 -12.62 -12.02 17.80
N PRO A 307 -13.30 -11.95 18.96
CA PRO A 307 -14.51 -11.13 19.11
C PRO A 307 -14.26 -9.65 18.88
N VAL A 308 -13.14 -9.11 19.37
CA VAL A 308 -12.85 -7.66 19.22
C VAL A 308 -12.57 -7.31 17.77
N ASN A 309 -11.73 -8.08 17.06
CA ASN A 309 -11.50 -7.86 15.64
C ASN A 309 -12.79 -8.03 14.81
N SER A 310 -13.68 -8.94 15.18
CA SER A 310 -14.98 -9.11 14.54
C SER A 310 -15.86 -7.90 14.72
N VAL A 311 -15.96 -7.36 15.93
CA VAL A 311 -16.74 -6.14 16.24
C VAL A 311 -16.18 -4.95 15.46
N LEU A 312 -14.87 -4.72 15.50
CA LEU A 312 -14.23 -3.62 14.77
C LEU A 312 -14.48 -3.71 13.26
N THR A 313 -14.38 -4.92 12.70
CA THR A 313 -14.66 -5.16 11.27
C THR A 313 -16.11 -4.82 10.93
N ASN A 314 -17.07 -5.28 11.72
CA ASN A 314 -18.48 -5.05 11.48
C ASN A 314 -18.87 -3.57 11.64
N LEU A 315 -18.29 -2.86 12.62
CA LEU A 315 -18.52 -1.42 12.80
C LEU A 315 -18.03 -0.61 11.61
N ILE A 316 -16.82 -0.88 11.12
CA ILE A 316 -16.30 -0.20 9.93
C ILE A 316 -17.17 -0.50 8.70
N LYS A 317 -17.56 -1.75 8.47
CA LYS A 317 -18.47 -2.11 7.36
C LYS A 317 -19.82 -1.41 7.49
N THR A 318 -20.34 -1.25 8.68
CA THR A 318 -21.59 -0.49 8.93
C THR A 318 -21.38 0.98 8.60
N ILE A 319 -20.24 1.57 8.99
CA ILE A 319 -19.91 2.95 8.63
C ILE A 319 -19.86 3.11 7.09
N GLU A 320 -19.18 2.20 6.38
CA GLU A 320 -19.12 2.22 4.91
C GLU A 320 -20.48 2.11 4.26
N ALA A 321 -21.34 1.23 4.74
CA ALA A 321 -22.68 1.00 4.21
C ALA A 321 -23.65 2.17 4.52
N SER A 322 -23.35 2.98 5.53
CA SER A 322 -24.24 4.02 6.04
C SER A 322 -23.83 5.45 5.72
N TYR A 323 -22.88 5.66 4.81
CA TYR A 323 -22.38 7.02 4.50
C TYR A 323 -23.48 8.04 4.13
N SER A 324 -24.53 7.61 3.44
CA SER A 324 -25.67 8.46 3.07
C SER A 324 -26.69 8.68 4.20
N LEU A 325 -26.63 7.88 5.24
CA LEU A 325 -27.60 7.86 6.35
C LEU A 325 -27.05 8.49 7.63
N ARG A 326 -25.78 8.87 7.67
CA ARG A 326 -25.13 9.37 8.88
C ARG A 326 -25.58 10.79 9.20
N VAL A 327 -25.95 10.99 10.46
CA VAL A 327 -26.20 12.31 11.03
C VAL A 327 -24.88 13.10 11.01
N SER A 328 -24.88 14.31 10.48
CA SER A 328 -23.73 15.22 10.37
C SER A 328 -23.34 15.80 11.73
#